data_bae864cd4d5969e3f3ed861967d60014
#
_entry.id   bae864cd4d5969e3f3ed861967d60014
#
_cell.length_a   1.000
_cell.length_b   1.000
_cell.length_c   1.000
_cell.angle_alpha   90.00
_cell.angle_beta   90.00
_cell.angle_gamma   90.00
#
_symmetry.space_group_name_H-M   'P 1'
#
loop_
_entity.id
_entity.type
_entity.pdbx_description
1 polymer ?
#
loop_
_entity_poly.entity_id
_entity_poly.type
_entity_poly.pdbx_seq_one_letter_code
_entity_poly.pdbx_strand_id
1 'polypeptide(L)'
;NFDNTKLPILHKIGCLGKINSFKETDDGRYLIELKGLIRFKIVNEITNNKNYREVEVSFDDYLHDLDEKKEDLKFSDLELIFKDLKSLFEKRGFIINWKALEKQSLDETINALAMTSPFSLEEKQVLLEAKNLNARKTKIAEILNTYTYDQFDNNTLQ
;
A
#
# COMPACT_ATOMS: atom_id res chain seq x y z
N ASN A 1 24.64 12.87 10.55
CA ASN A 1 24.69 12.03 11.77
C ASN A 1 23.26 11.59 12.05
N PHE A 2 22.93 10.36 11.66
CA PHE A 2 21.71 9.72 12.16
C PHE A 2 21.96 9.42 13.64
N ASP A 3 21.10 9.98 14.49
CA ASP A 3 21.13 9.72 15.92
C ASP A 3 20.62 8.28 16.14
N ASN A 4 21.54 7.34 16.34
CA ASN A 4 21.28 5.91 16.51
C ASN A 4 20.61 5.55 17.85
N THR A 5 20.15 6.53 18.62
CA THR A 5 19.65 6.28 19.99
C THR A 5 18.16 5.90 20.05
N LYS A 6 17.38 6.06 18.97
CA LYS A 6 15.98 5.59 18.91
C LYS A 6 15.66 5.02 17.53
N LEU A 7 15.72 3.70 17.42
CA LEU A 7 15.16 3.01 16.25
C LEU A 7 13.67 3.32 16.15
N PRO A 8 13.15 3.61 14.92
CA PRO A 8 11.73 3.85 14.74
C PRO A 8 10.92 2.60 15.11
N ILE A 9 9.74 2.83 15.70
CA ILE A 9 8.81 1.74 16.03
C ILE A 9 8.33 1.12 14.72
N LEU A 10 8.36 -0.21 14.64
CA LEU A 10 7.82 -0.95 13.50
C LEU A 10 6.31 -1.09 13.60
N HIS A 11 5.63 -0.99 12.46
CA HIS A 11 4.25 -1.45 12.35
C HIS A 11 4.20 -2.97 12.55
N LYS A 12 3.07 -3.45 13.09
CA LYS A 12 2.92 -4.89 13.39
C LYS A 12 2.79 -5.76 12.16
N ILE A 13 2.26 -5.21 11.08
CA ILE A 13 2.04 -5.94 9.82
C ILE A 13 3.01 -5.43 8.77
N GLY A 14 3.69 -6.36 8.15
CA GLY A 14 4.60 -6.14 7.02
C GLY A 14 4.24 -7.01 5.83
N CYS A 15 5.05 -6.90 4.77
CA CYS A 15 4.93 -7.73 3.58
C CYS A 15 6.29 -8.28 3.20
N LEU A 16 6.38 -9.58 2.98
CA LEU A 16 7.56 -10.24 2.43
C LEU A 16 7.67 -9.89 0.96
N GLY A 17 8.79 -9.30 0.57
CA GLY A 17 9.09 -8.93 -0.80
C GLY A 17 10.16 -9.81 -1.41
N LYS A 18 9.96 -10.22 -2.67
CA LYS A 18 10.99 -10.85 -3.50
C LYS A 18 11.66 -9.79 -4.37
N ILE A 19 12.99 -9.79 -4.41
CA ILE A 19 13.74 -8.95 -5.35
C ILE A 19 13.58 -9.52 -6.75
N ASN A 20 12.87 -8.79 -7.61
CA ASN A 20 12.64 -9.15 -9.01
C ASN A 20 13.77 -8.67 -9.90
N SER A 21 14.21 -7.46 -9.69
CA SER A 21 15.33 -6.88 -10.42
C SER A 21 16.22 -6.05 -9.50
N PHE A 22 17.47 -5.95 -9.89
CA PHE A 22 18.50 -5.22 -9.18
C PHE A 22 19.45 -4.62 -10.21
N LYS A 23 19.69 -3.33 -10.10
CA LYS A 23 20.64 -2.61 -10.97
C LYS A 23 21.42 -1.61 -10.13
N GLU A 24 22.74 -1.64 -10.26
CA GLU A 24 23.60 -0.57 -9.76
C GLU A 24 23.58 0.61 -10.73
N THR A 25 23.44 1.81 -10.19
CA THR A 25 23.46 3.06 -10.95
C THR A 25 24.85 3.66 -10.94
N ASP A 26 25.16 4.54 -11.90
CA ASP A 26 26.49 5.13 -12.09
C ASP A 26 26.96 5.96 -10.88
N ASP A 27 26.04 6.39 -10.03
CA ASP A 27 26.31 7.12 -8.78
C ASP A 27 26.44 6.22 -7.54
N GLY A 28 26.53 4.90 -7.72
CA GLY A 28 26.74 3.91 -6.65
C GLY A 28 25.49 3.59 -5.82
N ARG A 29 24.31 4.02 -6.27
CA ARG A 29 23.04 3.61 -5.68
C ARG A 29 22.51 2.35 -6.34
N TYR A 30 21.50 1.74 -5.70
CA TYR A 30 20.87 0.53 -6.22
C TYR A 30 19.40 0.82 -6.53
N LEU A 31 19.01 0.51 -7.77
CA LEU A 31 17.60 0.45 -8.16
C LEU A 31 17.12 -0.97 -7.95
N ILE A 32 16.16 -1.15 -7.04
CA ILE A 32 15.64 -2.46 -6.67
C ILE A 32 14.14 -2.47 -6.94
N GLU A 33 13.68 -3.51 -7.67
CA GLU A 33 12.26 -3.80 -7.83
C GLU A 33 11.86 -4.95 -6.90
N LEU A 34 10.92 -4.68 -6.02
CA LEU A 34 10.37 -5.67 -5.09
C LEU A 34 8.97 -6.08 -5.51
N LYS A 35 8.71 -7.39 -5.54
CA LYS A 35 7.36 -7.96 -5.67
C LYS A 35 6.91 -8.45 -4.31
N GLY A 36 5.77 -7.93 -3.81
CA GLY A 36 5.13 -8.44 -2.60
C GLY A 36 4.65 -9.88 -2.82
N LEU A 37 4.90 -10.75 -1.84
CA LEU A 37 4.52 -12.16 -1.89
C LEU A 37 3.39 -12.47 -0.92
N ILE A 38 3.60 -12.18 0.36
CA ILE A 38 2.66 -12.50 1.44
C ILE A 38 2.85 -11.51 2.58
N ARG A 39 1.77 -11.11 3.22
CA ARG A 39 1.80 -10.32 4.44
C ARG A 39 2.17 -11.18 5.64
N PHE A 40 2.71 -10.53 6.66
CA PHE A 40 3.07 -11.18 7.91
C PHE A 40 2.80 -10.27 9.10
N LYS A 41 2.66 -10.89 10.26
CA LYS A 41 2.61 -10.20 11.54
C LYS A 41 3.95 -10.34 12.25
N ILE A 42 4.51 -9.24 12.72
CA ILE A 42 5.70 -9.26 13.58
C ILE A 42 5.31 -9.77 14.96
N VAL A 43 5.96 -10.84 15.39
CA VAL A 43 5.81 -11.43 16.72
C VAL A 43 6.79 -10.78 17.69
N ASN A 44 8.07 -10.80 17.34
CA ASN A 44 9.15 -10.23 18.12
C ASN A 44 10.21 -9.58 17.23
N GLU A 45 10.90 -8.60 17.76
CA GLU A 45 12.15 -8.08 17.16
C GLU A 45 13.34 -8.78 17.81
N ILE A 46 14.25 -9.27 16.97
CA ILE A 46 15.44 -10.00 17.40
C ILE A 46 16.58 -8.99 17.58
N THR A 47 17.10 -8.88 18.78
CA THR A 47 18.28 -8.05 19.03
C THR A 47 19.51 -8.67 18.37
N ASN A 48 20.18 -7.94 17.49
CA ASN A 48 21.39 -8.36 16.82
C ASN A 48 22.37 -7.20 16.65
N ASN A 49 23.63 -7.50 16.26
CA ASN A 49 24.68 -6.51 16.00
C ASN A 49 24.85 -6.20 14.51
N LYS A 50 23.82 -6.46 13.67
CA LYS A 50 23.84 -6.24 12.23
C LYS A 50 23.34 -4.84 11.88
N ASN A 51 23.70 -4.36 10.70
CA ASN A 51 23.23 -3.07 10.19
C ASN A 51 21.77 -3.12 9.65
N TYR A 52 21.05 -4.22 9.90
CA TYR A 52 19.66 -4.41 9.55
C TYR A 52 18.89 -5.06 10.70
N ARG A 53 17.59 -4.82 10.73
CA ARG A 53 16.69 -5.36 11.76
C ARG A 53 16.25 -6.76 11.38
N GLU A 54 16.18 -7.64 12.36
CA GLU A 54 15.61 -8.99 12.21
C GLU A 54 14.36 -9.11 13.07
N VAL A 55 13.37 -9.76 12.53
CA VAL A 55 12.08 -9.96 13.20
C VAL A 55 11.63 -11.41 13.06
N GLU A 56 11.04 -11.92 14.11
CA GLU A 56 10.27 -13.17 14.08
C GLU A 56 8.86 -12.84 13.60
N VAL A 57 8.34 -13.61 12.63
CA VAL A 57 7.07 -13.32 11.98
C VAL A 57 6.16 -14.54 11.98
N SER A 58 4.83 -14.29 11.99
CA SER A 58 3.79 -15.27 11.69
C SER A 58 3.08 -14.90 10.39
N PHE A 59 2.77 -15.91 9.58
CA PHE A 59 2.00 -15.80 8.34
C PHE A 59 0.55 -16.25 8.50
N ASP A 60 0.16 -16.77 9.66
CA ASP A 60 -1.11 -17.48 9.90
C ASP A 60 -2.34 -16.65 9.47
N ASP A 61 -2.33 -15.34 9.75
CA ASP A 61 -3.43 -14.45 9.43
C ASP A 61 -3.54 -14.14 7.92
N TYR A 62 -2.51 -14.47 7.12
CA TYR A 62 -2.36 -14.03 5.72
C TYR A 62 -2.03 -15.15 4.73
N LEU A 63 -2.19 -16.43 5.10
CA LEU A 63 -1.94 -17.57 4.20
C LEU A 63 -2.77 -17.49 2.91
N HIS A 64 -3.95 -16.87 2.97
CA HIS A 64 -4.82 -16.65 1.81
C HIS A 64 -4.23 -15.67 0.77
N ASP A 65 -3.17 -14.92 1.09
CA ASP A 65 -2.46 -14.10 0.10
C ASP A 65 -1.76 -14.96 -0.97
N LEU A 66 -1.50 -16.25 -0.68
CA LEU A 66 -0.91 -17.21 -1.60
C LEU A 66 -1.95 -17.98 -2.42
N ASP A 67 -3.25 -17.84 -2.11
CA ASP A 67 -4.30 -18.52 -2.82
C ASP A 67 -4.51 -17.88 -4.20
N GLU A 68 -4.59 -18.72 -5.23
CA GLU A 68 -4.94 -18.29 -6.59
C GLU A 68 -6.44 -17.94 -6.74
N LYS A 69 -7.25 -18.24 -5.72
CA LYS A 69 -8.69 -17.95 -5.74
C LYS A 69 -8.92 -16.44 -5.65
N LYS A 70 -9.39 -15.89 -6.76
CA LYS A 70 -9.80 -14.49 -6.84
C LYS A 70 -11.09 -14.29 -6.03
N GLU A 71 -11.15 -13.22 -5.24
CA GLU A 71 -12.40 -12.80 -4.61
C GLU A 71 -13.41 -12.39 -5.72
N ASP A 72 -14.68 -12.66 -5.47
CA ASP A 72 -15.78 -12.37 -6.41
C ASP A 72 -16.12 -10.87 -6.39
N LEU A 73 -15.19 -10.04 -6.87
CA LEU A 73 -15.34 -8.60 -7.02
C LEU A 73 -15.74 -8.29 -8.47
N LYS A 74 -16.71 -7.39 -8.62
CA LYS A 74 -17.13 -6.89 -9.92
C LYS A 74 -16.51 -5.53 -10.21
N PHE A 75 -16.24 -5.24 -11.48
CA PHE A 75 -15.70 -3.94 -11.89
C PHE A 75 -16.64 -2.79 -11.50
N SER A 76 -17.96 -3.00 -11.52
CA SER A 76 -18.96 -2.05 -11.04
C SER A 76 -18.75 -1.61 -9.59
N ASP A 77 -18.13 -2.46 -8.77
CA ASP A 77 -17.85 -2.15 -7.35
C ASP A 77 -16.70 -1.15 -7.18
N LEU A 78 -15.94 -0.90 -8.22
CA LEU A 78 -14.79 0.01 -8.25
C LEU A 78 -15.06 1.33 -8.95
N GLU A 79 -16.18 1.45 -9.67
CA GLU A 79 -16.48 2.61 -10.54
C GLU A 79 -16.45 3.93 -9.75
N LEU A 80 -17.06 3.96 -8.58
CA LEU A 80 -17.05 5.13 -7.70
C LEU A 80 -15.64 5.44 -7.17
N ILE A 81 -14.92 4.41 -6.75
CA ILE A 81 -13.53 4.54 -6.28
C ILE A 81 -12.63 5.11 -7.38
N PHE A 82 -12.77 4.63 -8.62
CA PHE A 82 -12.03 5.16 -9.77
C PHE A 82 -12.33 6.64 -10.02
N LYS A 83 -13.59 7.02 -9.95
CA LYS A 83 -14.02 8.42 -10.13
C LYS A 83 -13.38 9.33 -9.07
N ASP A 84 -13.45 8.93 -7.80
CA ASP A 84 -12.95 9.73 -6.69
C ASP A 84 -11.41 9.80 -6.69
N LEU A 85 -10.75 8.66 -6.99
CA LEU A 85 -9.30 8.63 -7.18
C LEU A 85 -8.86 9.52 -8.33
N LYS A 86 -9.53 9.47 -9.47
CA LYS A 86 -9.21 10.31 -10.61
C LYS A 86 -9.26 11.79 -10.22
N SER A 87 -10.31 12.21 -9.53
CA SER A 87 -10.43 13.58 -9.01
C SER A 87 -9.28 13.92 -8.05
N LEU A 88 -8.92 13.02 -7.13
CA LEU A 88 -7.83 13.23 -6.18
C LEU A 88 -6.47 13.38 -6.88
N PHE A 89 -6.18 12.50 -7.86
CA PHE A 89 -4.93 12.53 -8.60
C PHE A 89 -4.79 13.83 -9.44
N GLU A 90 -5.85 14.21 -10.15
CA GLU A 90 -5.89 15.45 -10.93
C GLU A 90 -5.61 16.67 -10.05
N LYS A 91 -6.27 16.75 -8.88
CA LYS A 91 -6.06 17.85 -7.92
C LYS A 91 -4.64 17.90 -7.32
N ARG A 92 -4.01 16.75 -7.16
CA ARG A 92 -2.64 16.64 -6.64
C ARG A 92 -1.57 16.72 -7.72
N GLY A 93 -1.95 16.89 -9.00
CA GLY A 93 -1.04 16.99 -10.14
C GLY A 93 -0.36 15.67 -10.51
N PHE A 94 -0.93 14.53 -10.10
CA PHE A 94 -0.41 13.21 -10.48
C PHE A 94 -1.02 12.75 -11.80
N ILE A 95 -0.18 12.15 -12.65
CA ILE A 95 -0.62 11.57 -13.93
C ILE A 95 -0.61 10.05 -13.78
N ILE A 96 -1.76 9.41 -14.01
CA ILE A 96 -1.91 7.95 -14.03
C ILE A 96 -2.36 7.48 -15.39
N ASN A 97 -1.80 6.36 -15.83
CA ASN A 97 -2.25 5.66 -17.02
C ASN A 97 -3.44 4.74 -16.68
N TRP A 98 -4.64 5.30 -16.63
CA TRP A 98 -5.88 4.57 -16.33
C TRP A 98 -6.12 3.41 -17.27
N LYS A 99 -5.80 3.55 -18.57
CA LYS A 99 -5.94 2.47 -19.56
C LYS A 99 -5.04 1.27 -19.26
N ALA A 100 -3.91 1.48 -18.61
CA ALA A 100 -3.05 0.37 -18.19
C ALA A 100 -3.64 -0.36 -16.98
N LEU A 101 -4.25 0.36 -16.05
CA LEU A 101 -4.93 -0.22 -14.89
C LEU A 101 -6.16 -1.05 -15.31
N GLU A 102 -6.95 -0.59 -16.26
CA GLU A 102 -8.14 -1.31 -16.76
C GLU A 102 -7.82 -2.67 -17.41
N LYS A 103 -6.56 -2.90 -17.80
CA LYS A 103 -6.10 -4.18 -18.37
C LYS A 103 -5.66 -5.20 -17.33
N GLN A 104 -5.51 -4.78 -16.07
CA GLN A 104 -5.12 -5.64 -14.97
C GLN A 104 -6.35 -6.35 -14.37
N SER A 105 -6.10 -7.40 -13.62
CA SER A 105 -7.16 -8.02 -12.80
C SER A 105 -7.60 -7.04 -11.70
N LEU A 106 -8.81 -7.22 -11.16
CA LEU A 106 -9.35 -6.33 -10.13
C LEU A 106 -8.50 -6.30 -8.86
N ASP A 107 -7.95 -7.43 -8.47
CA ASP A 107 -7.04 -7.57 -7.33
C ASP A 107 -5.74 -6.80 -7.55
N GLU A 108 -5.11 -6.96 -8.72
CA GLU A 108 -3.92 -6.18 -9.09
C GLU A 108 -4.23 -4.67 -9.11
N THR A 109 -5.38 -4.30 -9.66
CA THR A 109 -5.81 -2.91 -9.73
C THR A 109 -6.01 -2.29 -8.35
N ILE A 110 -6.73 -2.96 -7.43
CA ILE A 110 -6.92 -2.47 -6.06
C ILE A 110 -5.58 -2.35 -5.33
N ASN A 111 -4.69 -3.33 -5.49
CA ASN A 111 -3.38 -3.31 -4.87
C ASN A 111 -2.50 -2.17 -5.44
N ALA A 112 -2.49 -1.99 -6.76
CA ALA A 112 -1.76 -0.90 -7.40
C ALA A 112 -2.28 0.46 -6.94
N LEU A 113 -3.60 0.65 -6.87
CA LEU A 113 -4.20 1.88 -6.38
C LEU A 113 -3.87 2.15 -4.91
N ALA A 114 -3.92 1.13 -4.05
CA ALA A 114 -3.52 1.27 -2.64
C ALA A 114 -2.07 1.73 -2.49
N MET A 115 -1.16 1.27 -3.35
CA MET A 115 0.26 1.62 -3.29
C MET A 115 0.56 2.98 -3.91
N THR A 116 -0.03 3.28 -5.09
CA THR A 116 0.34 4.47 -5.88
C THR A 116 -0.43 5.72 -5.49
N SER A 117 -1.58 5.57 -4.82
CA SER A 117 -2.36 6.73 -4.38
C SER A 117 -1.58 7.62 -3.42
N PRO A 118 -1.81 8.95 -3.47
CA PRO A 118 -1.12 9.93 -2.63
C PRO A 118 -1.69 9.95 -1.19
N PHE A 119 -1.88 8.76 -0.64
CA PHE A 119 -2.29 8.54 0.74
C PHE A 119 -1.12 8.70 1.71
N SER A 120 -1.40 9.02 2.97
CA SER A 120 -0.39 9.05 4.03
C SER A 120 0.19 7.67 4.31
N LEU A 121 1.29 7.61 5.06
CA LEU A 121 1.90 6.32 5.44
C LEU A 121 0.95 5.50 6.32
N GLU A 122 0.23 6.17 7.22
CA GLU A 122 -0.76 5.57 8.12
C GLU A 122 -1.93 4.98 7.33
N GLU A 123 -2.45 5.72 6.34
CA GLU A 123 -3.52 5.24 5.45
C GLU A 123 -3.05 4.03 4.63
N LYS A 124 -1.84 4.08 4.07
CA LYS A 124 -1.24 2.94 3.35
C LYS A 124 -1.05 1.73 4.27
N GLN A 125 -0.70 1.94 5.53
CA GLN A 125 -0.59 0.87 6.51
C GLN A 125 -1.96 0.25 6.81
N VAL A 126 -3.01 1.05 6.99
CA VAL A 126 -4.39 0.55 7.15
C VAL A 126 -4.82 -0.30 5.94
N LEU A 127 -4.45 0.10 4.72
CA LEU A 127 -4.74 -0.68 3.51
C LEU A 127 -3.95 -1.99 3.46
N LEU A 128 -2.70 -2.00 3.94
CA LEU A 128 -1.90 -3.23 4.05
C LEU A 128 -2.50 -4.20 5.06
N GLU A 129 -3.01 -3.69 6.18
CA GLU A 129 -3.60 -4.48 7.27
C GLU A 129 -5.01 -5.02 6.95
N ALA A 130 -5.67 -4.53 5.91
CA ALA A 130 -7.00 -5.00 5.50
C ALA A 130 -7.01 -6.51 5.25
N LYS A 131 -7.91 -7.24 5.92
CA LYS A 131 -7.92 -8.71 5.96
C LYS A 131 -7.95 -9.35 4.58
N ASN A 132 -8.74 -8.81 3.69
CA ASN A 132 -8.94 -9.31 2.32
C ASN A 132 -9.13 -8.14 1.35
N LEU A 133 -9.32 -8.46 0.07
CA LEU A 133 -9.44 -7.47 -0.99
C LEU A 133 -10.70 -6.61 -0.86
N ASN A 134 -11.83 -7.19 -0.44
CA ASN A 134 -13.07 -6.47 -0.16
C ASN A 134 -12.90 -5.45 0.97
N ALA A 135 -12.26 -5.85 2.06
CA ALA A 135 -11.95 -4.94 3.17
C ALA A 135 -11.02 -3.82 2.71
N ARG A 136 -10.02 -4.11 1.86
CA ARG A 136 -9.11 -3.11 1.30
C ARG A 136 -9.86 -2.11 0.41
N LYS A 137 -10.73 -2.61 -0.46
CA LYS A 137 -11.62 -1.77 -1.28
C LYS A 137 -12.46 -0.81 -0.42
N THR A 138 -13.10 -1.33 0.62
CA THR A 138 -13.90 -0.52 1.56
C THR A 138 -13.05 0.55 2.23
N LYS A 139 -11.84 0.19 2.69
CA LYS A 139 -10.93 1.16 3.30
C LYS A 139 -10.46 2.24 2.33
N ILE A 140 -10.22 1.92 1.06
CA ILE A 140 -9.93 2.94 0.04
C ILE A 140 -11.09 3.93 -0.07
N ALA A 141 -12.33 3.44 -0.15
CA ALA A 141 -13.50 4.31 -0.22
C ALA A 141 -13.65 5.20 1.04
N GLU A 142 -13.45 4.65 2.23
CA GLU A 142 -13.46 5.41 3.48
C GLU A 142 -12.41 6.53 3.47
N ILE A 143 -11.17 6.22 3.09
CA ILE A 143 -10.08 7.21 2.98
C ILE A 143 -10.44 8.31 1.96
N LEU A 144 -10.94 7.94 0.78
CA LEU A 144 -11.34 8.92 -0.23
C LEU A 144 -12.44 9.85 0.24
N ASN A 145 -13.39 9.34 1.02
CA ASN A 145 -14.43 10.16 1.62
C ASN A 145 -13.86 11.25 2.53
N THR A 146 -12.81 10.97 3.33
CA THR A 146 -12.18 12.00 4.17
C THR A 146 -11.59 13.12 3.32
N TYR A 147 -10.93 12.80 2.22
CA TYR A 147 -10.40 13.81 1.28
C TYR A 147 -11.48 14.65 0.59
N THR A 148 -12.70 14.13 0.50
CA THR A 148 -13.84 14.86 -0.08
C THR A 148 -14.48 15.80 0.94
N TYR A 149 -14.59 15.37 2.20
CA TYR A 149 -15.16 16.19 3.28
C TYR A 149 -14.27 17.38 3.67
N ASP A 150 -12.97 17.21 3.76
CA ASP A 150 -12.01 18.30 4.06
C ASP A 150 -12.08 19.46 3.05
N GLN A 151 -12.71 19.24 1.90
CA GLN A 151 -12.88 20.28 0.88
C GLN A 151 -14.13 21.16 1.12
N PHE A 152 -15.12 20.66 1.82
CA PHE A 152 -16.32 21.46 2.13
C PHE A 152 -16.03 22.45 3.27
N ASP A 153 -15.19 22.09 4.24
CA ASP A 153 -14.85 22.98 5.36
C ASP A 153 -13.93 24.15 4.95
N ASN A 154 -13.05 23.96 3.96
CA ASN A 154 -12.18 25.03 3.48
C ASN A 154 -12.86 26.05 2.55
N ASN A 155 -14.04 25.75 2.02
CA ASN A 155 -14.80 26.68 1.16
C ASN A 155 -15.85 27.49 1.91
N THR A 156 -16.04 27.29 3.20
CA THR A 156 -17.07 27.96 4.01
C THR A 156 -16.52 29.13 4.83
N LEU A 157 -15.22 29.46 4.70
CA LEU A 157 -14.57 30.58 5.36
C LEU A 157 -14.08 31.61 4.32
N GLN A 158 -14.99 32.19 3.53
CA GLN A 158 -14.80 33.44 2.82
C GLN A 158 -16.02 34.34 3.03
#